data_dd37a489f8d38d349baabdf018257322
#
_entry.id   dd37a489f8d38d349baabdf018257322
#
_cell.length_a   1.000
_cell.length_b   1.000
_cell.length_c   1.000
_cell.angle_alpha   90.00
_cell.angle_beta   90.00
_cell.angle_gamma   90.00
#
_symmetry.space_group_name_H-M   'P 1'
#
loop_
_entity.id
_entity.type
_entity.pdbx_description
1 polymer ?
#
loop_
_entity_poly.entity_id
_entity_poly.type
_entity_poly.pdbx_seq_one_letter_code
_entity_poly.pdbx_strand_id
1 'polypeptide(L)'
;MDRDQRQKVVDDILDALSNPYRRQLLVALLDHNPQDDSDRDPLDVLSEADEAAVLESELVHTHLPKLDEMGYISWNRSTNTISKGPRWGEIAPLLKLMHDHQDELPDGWL
;
A
#
# COMPACT_ATOMS: atom_id res chain seq x y z
N MET A 1 -19.94 -1.21 14.75
CA MET A 1 -19.85 -1.66 13.35
C MET A 1 -20.66 -2.95 13.21
N ASP A 2 -21.56 -3.02 12.26
CA ASP A 2 -22.35 -4.22 12.05
C ASP A 2 -21.55 -5.26 11.24
N ARG A 3 -22.14 -6.45 11.10
CA ARG A 3 -21.46 -7.58 10.46
C ARG A 3 -21.12 -7.30 8.99
N ASP A 4 -22.01 -6.63 8.26
CA ASP A 4 -21.82 -6.35 6.85
C ASP A 4 -20.69 -5.34 6.65
N GLN A 5 -20.56 -4.34 7.53
CA GLN A 5 -19.49 -3.37 7.47
C GLN A 5 -18.13 -4.01 7.78
N ARG A 6 -18.08 -4.93 8.73
CA ARG A 6 -16.85 -5.65 9.05
C ARG A 6 -16.40 -6.51 7.87
N GLN A 7 -17.35 -7.17 7.21
CA GLN A 7 -17.05 -7.98 6.05
C GLN A 7 -16.52 -7.12 4.91
N LYS A 8 -17.11 -5.94 4.72
CA LYS A 8 -16.65 -5.02 3.68
C LYS A 8 -15.21 -4.54 3.94
N VAL A 9 -14.87 -4.26 5.19
CA VAL A 9 -13.50 -3.87 5.55
C VAL A 9 -12.51 -4.97 5.20
N VAL A 10 -12.83 -6.23 5.53
CA VAL A 10 -11.99 -7.37 5.20
C VAL A 10 -11.85 -7.53 3.69
N ASP A 11 -12.95 -7.43 2.96
CA ASP A 11 -12.94 -7.58 1.51
C ASP A 11 -12.10 -6.49 0.85
N ASP A 12 -12.20 -5.25 1.32
CA ASP A 12 -11.41 -4.13 0.81
C ASP A 12 -9.91 -4.35 1.04
N ILE A 13 -9.54 -4.82 2.23
CA ILE A 13 -8.15 -5.11 2.55
C ILE A 13 -7.61 -6.22 1.65
N LEU A 14 -8.35 -7.30 1.49
CA LEU A 14 -7.92 -8.41 0.63
C LEU A 14 -7.83 -7.98 -0.83
N ASP A 15 -8.74 -7.15 -1.30
CA ASP A 15 -8.69 -6.61 -2.65
C ASP A 15 -7.43 -5.75 -2.85
N ALA A 16 -7.13 -4.87 -1.90
CA ALA A 16 -5.92 -4.04 -1.97
C ALA A 16 -4.66 -4.90 -2.02
N LEU A 17 -4.64 -6.02 -1.29
CA LEU A 17 -3.49 -6.91 -1.20
C LEU A 17 -3.45 -7.98 -2.29
N SER A 18 -4.40 -8.00 -3.22
CA SER A 18 -4.47 -9.02 -4.25
C SER A 18 -3.43 -8.86 -5.36
N ASN A 19 -2.67 -7.78 -5.36
CA ASN A 19 -1.63 -7.51 -6.36
C ASN A 19 -0.29 -7.33 -5.66
N PRO A 20 0.80 -7.96 -6.16
CA PRO A 20 2.10 -7.89 -5.49
C PRO A 20 2.71 -6.49 -5.43
N TYR A 21 2.48 -5.67 -6.44
CA TYR A 21 3.00 -4.29 -6.42
C TYR A 21 2.33 -3.45 -5.35
N ARG A 22 1.00 -3.62 -5.19
CA ARG A 22 0.29 -2.93 -4.13
C ARG A 22 0.74 -3.38 -2.74
N ARG A 23 0.97 -4.70 -2.56
CA ARG A 23 1.50 -5.21 -1.29
C ARG A 23 2.85 -4.58 -0.96
N GLN A 24 3.76 -4.57 -1.94
CA GLN A 24 5.10 -4.02 -1.76
C GLN A 24 5.06 -2.53 -1.42
N LEU A 25 4.22 -1.77 -2.12
CA LEU A 25 4.07 -0.34 -1.86
C LEU A 25 3.57 -0.08 -0.44
N LEU A 26 2.53 -0.80 -0.03
CA LEU A 26 1.94 -0.61 1.29
C LEU A 26 2.90 -1.02 2.40
N VAL A 27 3.61 -2.13 2.23
CA VAL A 27 4.61 -2.58 3.22
C VAL A 27 5.76 -1.58 3.32
N ALA A 28 6.19 -1.01 2.18
CA ALA A 28 7.25 0.01 2.19
C ALA A 28 6.81 1.26 2.95
N LEU A 29 5.54 1.66 2.81
CA LEU A 29 5.00 2.78 3.58
C LEU A 29 4.94 2.49 5.08
N LEU A 30 4.81 1.22 5.45
CA LEU A 30 4.79 0.82 6.85
C LEU A 30 6.10 1.16 7.56
N ASP A 31 7.22 1.06 6.85
CA ASP A 31 8.56 1.30 7.41
C ASP A 31 8.84 2.78 7.67
N HIS A 32 7.96 3.68 7.23
CA HIS A 32 8.14 5.10 7.50
C HIS A 32 7.82 5.41 8.95
N ASN A 33 8.72 6.18 9.56
CA ASN A 33 8.50 6.71 10.90
C ASN A 33 7.21 7.54 10.89
N PRO A 34 6.24 7.23 11.78
CA PRO A 34 4.98 7.99 11.83
C PRO A 34 5.15 9.49 12.07
N GLN A 35 6.31 9.91 12.58
CA GLN A 35 6.60 11.32 12.80
C GLN A 35 7.05 12.03 11.53
N ASP A 36 7.33 11.28 10.48
CA ASP A 36 7.81 11.78 9.20
C ASP A 36 6.70 11.60 8.16
N ASP A 37 5.62 12.35 8.33
CA ASP A 37 4.45 12.31 7.46
C ASP A 37 4.65 13.11 6.17
N SER A 38 5.91 13.30 5.76
CA SER A 38 6.18 13.96 4.50
C SER A 38 5.72 13.09 3.34
N ASP A 39 5.11 13.72 2.36
CA ASP A 39 4.69 13.06 1.13
C ASP A 39 5.92 12.52 0.41
N ARG A 40 5.78 11.34 -0.19
CA ARG A 40 6.88 10.70 -0.89
C ARG A 40 6.51 10.38 -2.32
N ASP A 41 7.53 10.42 -3.18
CA ASP A 41 7.38 9.93 -4.54
C ASP A 41 7.17 8.42 -4.50
N PRO A 42 6.17 7.87 -5.23
CA PRO A 42 5.92 6.44 -5.24
C PRO A 42 7.14 5.60 -5.62
N LEU A 43 7.98 6.10 -6.52
CA LEU A 43 9.18 5.38 -6.92
C LEU A 43 10.24 5.35 -5.82
N ASP A 44 10.30 6.36 -4.96
CA ASP A 44 11.20 6.35 -3.81
C ASP A 44 10.81 5.26 -2.82
N VAL A 45 9.51 5.00 -2.67
CA VAL A 45 9.00 3.95 -1.80
C VAL A 45 9.39 2.58 -2.35
N LEU A 46 9.40 2.42 -3.68
CA LEU A 46 9.73 1.17 -4.37
C LEU A 46 11.11 1.21 -5.03
N SER A 47 12.03 2.02 -4.51
CA SER A 47 13.32 2.28 -5.14
C SER A 47 14.18 1.02 -5.35
N GLU A 48 13.87 -0.06 -4.67
CA GLU A 48 14.58 -1.33 -4.80
C GLU A 48 13.98 -2.26 -5.86
N ALA A 49 12.90 -1.84 -6.52
CA ALA A 49 12.24 -2.64 -7.56
C ALA A 49 13.06 -2.58 -8.85
N ASP A 50 13.33 -3.76 -9.44
CA ASP A 50 14.20 -3.90 -10.60
C ASP A 50 13.58 -3.43 -11.92
N GLU A 51 12.29 -3.13 -11.96
CA GLU A 51 11.57 -2.79 -13.18
C GLU A 51 10.86 -1.45 -13.06
N ALA A 52 11.61 -0.44 -12.67
CA ALA A 52 11.07 0.87 -12.30
C ALA A 52 10.22 1.53 -13.41
N ALA A 53 10.61 1.39 -14.67
CA ALA A 53 9.89 2.05 -15.76
C ALA A 53 8.52 1.46 -16.02
N VAL A 54 8.41 0.13 -16.04
CA VAL A 54 7.13 -0.57 -16.19
C VAL A 54 6.27 -0.35 -14.96
N LEU A 55 6.88 -0.44 -13.79
CA LEU A 55 6.21 -0.26 -12.52
C LEU A 55 5.65 1.16 -12.38
N GLU A 56 6.38 2.17 -12.85
CA GLU A 56 5.93 3.56 -12.81
C GLU A 56 4.62 3.73 -13.57
N SER A 57 4.53 3.18 -14.78
CA SER A 57 3.31 3.27 -15.58
C SER A 57 2.14 2.60 -14.88
N GLU A 58 2.33 1.39 -14.36
CA GLU A 58 1.28 0.67 -13.67
C GLU A 58 0.86 1.35 -12.37
N LEU A 59 1.83 1.89 -11.61
CA LEU A 59 1.53 2.63 -10.38
C LEU A 59 0.61 3.81 -10.66
N VAL A 60 0.99 4.65 -11.63
CA VAL A 60 0.25 5.88 -11.93
C VAL A 60 -1.13 5.59 -12.49
N HIS A 61 -1.27 4.59 -13.37
CA HIS A 61 -2.51 4.35 -14.09
C HIS A 61 -3.45 3.36 -13.42
N THR A 62 -2.95 2.51 -12.53
CA THR A 62 -3.74 1.43 -11.96
C THR A 62 -3.71 1.40 -10.44
N HIS A 63 -2.52 1.32 -9.85
CA HIS A 63 -2.40 0.99 -8.43
C HIS A 63 -2.58 2.19 -7.50
N LEU A 64 -2.00 3.33 -7.84
CA LEU A 64 -2.14 4.53 -7.01
C LEU A 64 -3.58 5.04 -7.00
N PRO A 65 -4.27 5.13 -8.16
CA PRO A 65 -5.67 5.55 -8.14
C PRO A 65 -6.54 4.61 -7.31
N LYS A 66 -6.32 3.30 -7.42
CA LYS A 66 -7.11 2.32 -6.67
C LYS A 66 -6.90 2.47 -5.16
N LEU A 67 -5.66 2.55 -4.70
CA LEU A 67 -5.36 2.66 -3.28
C LEU A 67 -5.80 4.00 -2.70
N ASP A 68 -5.68 5.07 -3.47
CA ASP A 68 -6.15 6.39 -3.07
C ASP A 68 -7.67 6.41 -2.92
N GLU A 69 -8.39 5.83 -3.88
CA GLU A 69 -9.84 5.73 -3.86
C GLU A 69 -10.32 4.89 -2.67
N MET A 70 -9.59 3.82 -2.34
CA MET A 70 -9.91 2.98 -1.20
C MET A 70 -9.61 3.64 0.15
N GLY A 71 -8.80 4.71 0.16
CA GLY A 71 -8.47 5.45 1.37
C GLY A 71 -7.26 4.93 2.14
N TYR A 72 -6.52 3.98 1.59
CA TYR A 72 -5.33 3.45 2.26
C TYR A 72 -4.12 4.35 2.08
N ILE A 73 -4.08 5.09 0.98
CA ILE A 73 -3.06 6.10 0.75
C ILE A 73 -3.74 7.42 0.38
N SER A 74 -2.97 8.50 0.46
CA SER A 74 -3.33 9.80 -0.11
C SER A 74 -2.30 10.10 -1.20
N TRP A 75 -2.75 10.20 -2.44
CA TRP A 75 -1.88 10.42 -3.59
C TRP A 75 -2.12 11.80 -4.17
N ASN A 76 -1.07 12.63 -4.18
CA ASN A 76 -1.11 13.93 -4.82
C ASN A 76 -0.56 13.80 -6.24
N ARG A 77 -1.46 13.88 -7.23
CA ARG A 77 -1.11 13.72 -8.64
C ARG A 77 -0.23 14.84 -9.16
N SER A 78 -0.42 16.04 -8.62
CA SER A 78 0.36 17.21 -9.07
C SER A 78 1.83 17.10 -8.72
N THR A 79 2.14 16.58 -7.54
CA THR A 79 3.52 16.44 -7.06
C THR A 79 4.02 15.00 -7.20
N ASN A 80 3.13 14.06 -7.54
CA ASN A 80 3.42 12.63 -7.61
C ASN A 80 4.00 12.09 -6.30
N THR A 81 3.40 12.50 -5.19
CA THR A 81 3.82 12.08 -3.85
C THR A 81 2.72 11.31 -3.15
N ILE A 82 3.09 10.38 -2.28
CA ILE A 82 2.15 9.57 -1.53
C ILE A 82 2.39 9.69 -0.03
N SER A 83 1.31 9.53 0.72
CA SER A 83 1.35 9.47 2.18
C SER A 83 0.29 8.47 2.65
N LYS A 84 0.27 8.19 3.95
CA LYS A 84 -0.73 7.30 4.53
C LYS A 84 -2.09 7.96 4.47
N GLY A 85 -3.09 7.23 4.00
CA GLY A 85 -4.44 7.74 3.83
C GLY A 85 -5.30 7.62 5.09
N PRO A 86 -6.56 8.09 5.00
CA PRO A 86 -7.44 8.10 6.17
C PRO A 86 -7.82 6.71 6.70
N ARG A 87 -7.72 5.66 5.86
CA ARG A 87 -8.02 4.30 6.28
C ARG A 87 -6.76 3.46 6.52
N TRP A 88 -5.59 4.09 6.56
CA TRP A 88 -4.33 3.39 6.78
C TRP A 88 -4.36 2.50 8.04
N GLY A 89 -4.97 3.00 9.12
CA GLY A 89 -5.07 2.27 10.37
C GLY A 89 -5.84 0.96 10.30
N GLU A 90 -6.66 0.77 9.27
CA GLU A 90 -7.41 -0.48 9.07
C GLU A 90 -6.53 -1.58 8.47
N ILE A 91 -5.57 -1.21 7.62
CA ILE A 91 -4.73 -2.18 6.91
C ILE A 91 -3.35 -2.35 7.56
N ALA A 92 -2.87 -1.37 8.29
CA ALA A 92 -1.53 -1.38 8.87
C ALA A 92 -1.24 -2.58 9.77
N PRO A 93 -2.17 -3.01 10.66
CA PRO A 93 -1.91 -4.18 11.51
C PRO A 93 -1.64 -5.46 10.70
N LEU A 94 -2.37 -5.67 9.61
CA LEU A 94 -2.15 -6.82 8.75
C LEU A 94 -0.83 -6.72 8.00
N LEU A 95 -0.50 -5.53 7.50
CA LEU A 95 0.79 -5.29 6.84
C LEU A 95 1.95 -5.61 7.78
N LYS A 96 1.84 -5.21 9.02
CA LYS A 96 2.85 -5.47 10.03
C LYS A 96 3.02 -6.96 10.30
N LEU A 97 1.90 -7.68 10.43
CA LEU A 97 1.94 -9.13 10.59
C LEU A 97 2.63 -9.80 9.41
N MET A 98 2.30 -9.41 8.20
CA MET A 98 2.91 -9.99 7.00
C MET A 98 4.40 -9.68 6.94
N HIS A 99 4.78 -8.46 7.26
CA HIS A 99 6.19 -8.06 7.26
C HIS A 99 6.99 -8.84 8.31
N ASP A 100 6.46 -8.95 9.52
CA ASP A 100 7.15 -9.62 10.63
C ASP A 100 7.26 -11.14 10.43
N HIS A 101 6.37 -11.72 9.63
CA HIS A 101 6.30 -13.17 9.37
C HIS A 101 6.53 -13.52 7.91
N GLN A 102 7.21 -12.65 7.16
CA GLN A 102 7.39 -12.87 5.71
C GLN A 102 8.17 -14.14 5.40
N ASP A 103 9.02 -14.63 6.30
CA ASP A 103 9.74 -15.88 6.14
C ASP A 103 8.82 -17.11 6.23
N GLU A 104 7.63 -16.96 6.78
CA GLU A 104 6.63 -18.02 6.88
C GLU A 104 5.63 -17.98 5.73
N LEU A 105 5.64 -16.91 4.93
CA LEU A 105 4.74 -16.75 3.80
C LEU A 105 5.32 -17.37 2.53
N PRO A 106 4.47 -17.74 1.56
CA PRO A 106 4.97 -18.26 0.29
C PRO A 106 5.92 -17.30 -0.41
N ASP A 107 6.87 -17.85 -1.16
CA ASP A 107 7.77 -17.04 -1.97
C ASP A 107 6.98 -16.15 -2.93
N GLY A 108 7.41 -14.90 -3.07
CA GLY A 108 6.74 -13.94 -3.92
C GLY A 108 5.58 -13.21 -3.28
N TRP A 109 5.31 -13.43 -2.01
CA TRP A 109 4.24 -12.75 -1.30
C TRP A 109 4.51 -11.26 -1.16
N LEU A 110 5.75 -10.91 -0.85
CA LEU A 110 6.20 -9.51 -0.70
C LEU A 110 7.36 -9.22 -1.63
#